data_aca7bcd4e6b6e9b88db4bfc2a2d574e3
#
_entry.id   aca7bcd4e6b6e9b88db4bfc2a2d574e3
#
_cell.length_a   1.000
_cell.length_b   1.000
_cell.length_c   1.000
_cell.angle_alpha   90.00
_cell.angle_beta   90.00
_cell.angle_gamma   90.00
#
_symmetry.space_group_name_H-M   'P 1'
#
loop_
_entity.id
_entity.type
_entity.pdbx_description
1 polymer ?
#
loop_
_entity_poly.entity_id
_entity_poly.type
_entity_poly.pdbx_seq_one_letter_code
_entity_poly.pdbx_strand_id
1 'polypeptide(L)'
;MTRIRRFSLIAVLTAILLALGLPALAASPMSISDSVTDPDGWLSSADRSTIESATSRAASSGKPIKVVVVANFSGTDAESWCQQTVQRSSLTNGTVVYVIAYDQRRDAACSFNGPSSSSLQGAVRASEKQLTPNPLTSSAVANGVNAFVNTL
;
A
#
# COMPACT_ATOMS: atom_id res chain seq x y z
N MET A 1 -54.36 12.58 -32.97
CA MET A 1 -54.16 11.87 -31.71
C MET A 1 -52.84 11.13 -31.79
N THR A 2 -51.72 11.73 -31.31
CA THR A 2 -50.45 10.97 -31.19
C THR A 2 -49.62 11.63 -30.08
N ARG A 3 -49.78 11.13 -28.86
CA ARG A 3 -48.87 11.44 -27.76
C ARG A 3 -47.91 10.28 -27.62
N ILE A 4 -46.72 10.41 -28.15
CA ILE A 4 -45.69 9.39 -28.12
C ILE A 4 -44.44 9.94 -27.44
N ARG A 5 -44.14 9.33 -26.30
CA ARG A 5 -42.82 8.87 -25.88
C ARG A 5 -41.67 9.87 -25.95
N ARG A 6 -41.56 10.73 -24.95
CA ARG A 6 -40.34 11.53 -24.67
C ARG A 6 -39.66 11.16 -23.35
N PHE A 7 -39.97 10.01 -22.76
CA PHE A 7 -39.44 9.63 -21.44
C PHE A 7 -38.34 8.54 -21.44
N SER A 8 -37.92 8.02 -22.61
CA SER A 8 -36.95 6.91 -22.65
C SER A 8 -35.49 7.31 -22.89
N LEU A 9 -35.19 8.57 -23.20
CA LEU A 9 -33.81 8.99 -23.52
C LEU A 9 -33.00 9.46 -22.32
N ILE A 10 -33.66 9.85 -21.23
CA ILE A 10 -32.96 10.36 -20.03
C ILE A 10 -32.47 9.21 -19.14
N ALA A 11 -33.15 8.07 -19.16
CA ALA A 11 -32.79 6.92 -18.31
C ALA A 11 -31.51 6.17 -18.79
N VAL A 12 -31.16 6.28 -20.06
CA VAL A 12 -29.98 5.61 -20.64
C VAL A 12 -28.69 6.40 -20.38
N LEU A 13 -28.79 7.73 -20.28
CA LEU A 13 -27.61 8.57 -20.04
C LEU A 13 -27.09 8.49 -18.60
N THR A 14 -27.97 8.20 -17.64
CA THR A 14 -27.58 8.12 -16.21
C THR A 14 -26.86 6.79 -15.89
N ALA A 15 -27.08 5.73 -16.67
CA ALA A 15 -26.46 4.43 -16.44
C ALA A 15 -25.00 4.36 -16.94
N ILE A 16 -24.60 5.23 -17.85
CA ILE A 16 -23.24 5.23 -18.43
C ILE A 16 -22.22 5.97 -17.52
N LEU A 17 -22.68 6.88 -16.66
CA LEU A 17 -21.79 7.61 -15.73
C LEU A 17 -21.32 6.79 -14.53
N LEU A 18 -21.95 5.67 -14.22
CA LEU A 18 -21.57 4.81 -13.08
C LEU A 18 -20.48 3.79 -13.40
N ALA A 19 -20.07 3.68 -14.67
CA ALA A 19 -19.04 2.74 -15.11
C ALA A 19 -17.65 3.39 -15.30
N LEU A 20 -17.53 4.69 -15.05
CA LEU A 20 -16.21 5.34 -14.94
C LEU A 20 -15.67 5.02 -13.55
N GLY A 21 -14.90 3.95 -13.45
CA GLY A 21 -14.14 3.63 -12.24
C GLY A 21 -13.45 4.91 -11.77
N LEU A 22 -13.72 5.30 -10.51
CA LEU A 22 -13.02 6.43 -9.91
C LEU A 22 -11.53 6.20 -10.06
N PRO A 23 -10.76 7.16 -10.59
CA PRO A 23 -9.30 7.01 -10.62
C PRO A 23 -8.84 6.81 -9.19
N ALA A 24 -8.05 5.75 -8.95
CA ALA A 24 -7.43 5.54 -7.66
C ALA A 24 -6.71 6.82 -7.26
N LEU A 25 -7.14 7.44 -6.17
CA LEU A 25 -6.57 8.71 -5.72
C LEU A 25 -5.10 8.47 -5.37
N ALA A 26 -4.24 9.25 -6.00
CA ALA A 26 -2.82 9.24 -5.71
C ALA A 26 -2.59 9.57 -4.23
N ALA A 27 -1.94 8.68 -3.49
CA ALA A 27 -1.71 8.85 -2.06
C ALA A 27 -0.51 9.77 -1.80
N SER A 28 -0.75 10.90 -1.15
CA SER A 28 0.32 11.74 -0.62
C SER A 28 0.97 11.10 0.61
N PRO A 29 2.25 11.37 0.91
CA PRO A 29 2.88 10.95 2.15
C PRO A 29 2.04 11.34 3.36
N MET A 30 1.80 10.41 4.28
CA MET A 30 0.84 10.54 5.37
C MET A 30 1.48 10.25 6.73
N SER A 31 0.81 10.64 7.81
CA SER A 31 1.15 10.17 9.15
C SER A 31 0.58 8.77 9.37
N ILE A 32 1.38 7.88 9.93
CA ILE A 32 1.00 6.49 10.22
C ILE A 32 1.17 6.19 11.72
N SER A 33 0.22 5.45 12.28
CA SER A 33 0.24 4.98 13.68
C SER A 33 0.14 3.46 13.76
N ASP A 34 -0.62 2.85 12.85
CA ASP A 34 -0.92 1.44 12.85
C ASP A 34 0.24 0.58 12.31
N SER A 35 0.23 -0.71 12.61
CA SER A 35 1.19 -1.66 12.04
C SER A 35 0.97 -1.86 10.54
N VAL A 36 -0.28 -1.76 10.09
CA VAL A 36 -0.69 -1.84 8.68
C VAL A 36 -1.61 -0.68 8.34
N THR A 37 -1.19 0.16 7.42
CA THR A 37 -1.97 1.29 6.88
C THR A 37 -2.35 0.98 5.44
N ASP A 38 -3.64 0.89 5.18
CA ASP A 38 -4.24 0.60 3.87
C ASP A 38 -5.49 1.49 3.73
N PRO A 39 -5.29 2.75 3.33
CA PRO A 39 -6.36 3.74 3.29
C PRO A 39 -7.42 3.42 2.24
N ASP A 40 -7.06 2.69 1.19
CA ASP A 40 -7.96 2.32 0.11
C ASP A 40 -8.78 1.05 0.44
N GLY A 41 -8.43 0.32 1.51
CA GLY A 41 -9.03 -0.96 1.85
C GLY A 41 -8.81 -2.03 0.78
N TRP A 42 -7.68 -1.97 0.09
CA TRP A 42 -7.34 -2.87 -1.01
C TRP A 42 -6.93 -4.28 -0.55
N LEU A 43 -6.36 -4.39 0.64
CA LEU A 43 -5.99 -5.68 1.22
C LEU A 43 -7.24 -6.47 1.61
N SER A 44 -7.25 -7.77 1.31
CA SER A 44 -8.25 -8.66 1.91
C SER A 44 -8.06 -8.72 3.44
N SER A 45 -9.12 -9.02 4.18
CA SER A 45 -9.04 -9.15 5.64
C SER A 45 -8.06 -10.25 6.08
N ALA A 46 -7.98 -11.35 5.33
CA ALA A 46 -7.06 -12.45 5.60
C ALA A 46 -5.60 -12.04 5.37
N ASP A 47 -5.32 -11.32 4.27
CA ASP A 47 -3.97 -10.85 3.94
C ASP A 47 -3.52 -9.75 4.91
N ARG A 48 -4.41 -8.82 5.27
CA ARG A 48 -4.14 -7.83 6.32
C ARG A 48 -3.74 -8.51 7.63
N SER A 49 -4.50 -9.50 8.09
CA SER A 49 -4.20 -10.27 9.31
C SER A 49 -2.84 -10.99 9.22
N THR A 50 -2.49 -11.50 8.04
CA THR A 50 -1.18 -12.11 7.78
C THR A 50 -0.05 -11.09 7.95
N ILE A 51 -0.20 -9.89 7.40
CA ILE A 51 0.78 -8.80 7.53
C ILE A 51 0.88 -8.34 8.98
N GLU A 52 -0.24 -8.14 9.67
CA GLU A 52 -0.27 -7.76 11.09
C GLU A 52 0.45 -8.79 11.97
N SER A 53 0.28 -10.07 11.70
CA SER A 53 0.98 -11.15 12.37
C SER A 53 2.50 -11.10 12.12
N ALA A 54 2.91 -10.81 10.89
CA ALA A 54 4.33 -10.69 10.52
C ALA A 54 4.98 -9.49 11.23
N THR A 55 4.34 -8.32 11.19
CA THR A 55 4.83 -7.11 11.85
C THR A 55 4.88 -7.25 13.38
N SER A 56 3.90 -7.94 13.96
CA SER A 56 3.89 -8.25 15.40
C SER A 56 5.06 -9.15 15.81
N ARG A 57 5.37 -10.20 15.04
CA ARG A 57 6.55 -11.05 15.29
C ARG A 57 7.85 -10.25 15.22
N ALA A 58 7.98 -9.37 14.21
CA ALA A 58 9.15 -8.51 14.08
C ALA A 58 9.30 -7.57 15.28
N ALA A 59 8.21 -6.93 15.70
CA ALA A 59 8.21 -6.05 16.88
C ALA A 59 8.61 -6.80 18.16
N SER A 60 8.11 -8.03 18.36
CA SER A 60 8.48 -8.89 19.50
C SER A 60 9.96 -9.28 19.49
N SER A 61 10.60 -9.25 18.32
CA SER A 61 12.03 -9.47 18.13
C SER A 61 12.87 -8.19 18.18
N GLY A 62 12.29 -7.06 18.62
CA GLY A 62 12.96 -5.77 18.73
C GLY A 62 13.13 -5.03 17.38
N LYS A 63 12.43 -5.45 16.36
CA LYS A 63 12.44 -4.83 15.01
C LYS A 63 11.05 -4.31 14.66
N PRO A 64 10.62 -3.15 15.19
CA PRO A 64 9.30 -2.61 14.89
C PRO A 64 9.20 -2.26 13.42
N ILE A 65 8.19 -2.80 12.74
CA ILE A 65 7.92 -2.58 11.32
C ILE A 65 6.50 -2.05 11.16
N LYS A 66 6.35 -1.06 10.29
CA LYS A 66 5.06 -0.56 9.81
C LYS A 66 4.98 -0.74 8.31
N VAL A 67 3.83 -1.19 7.83
CA VAL A 67 3.57 -1.44 6.40
C VAL A 67 2.51 -0.46 5.91
N VAL A 68 2.77 0.16 4.76
CA VAL A 68 1.83 1.04 4.09
C VAL A 68 1.56 0.52 2.69
N VAL A 69 0.29 0.31 2.37
CA VAL A 69 -0.16 -0.15 1.05
C VAL A 69 -1.07 0.93 0.46
N VAL A 70 -0.68 1.46 -0.69
CA VAL A 70 -1.40 2.54 -1.39
C VAL A 70 -1.49 2.24 -2.89
N ALA A 71 -2.38 2.92 -3.61
CA ALA A 71 -2.50 2.74 -5.05
C ALA A 71 -1.22 3.20 -5.78
N ASN A 72 -0.75 4.40 -5.48
CA ASN A 72 0.43 4.99 -6.11
C ASN A 72 1.06 6.07 -5.22
N PHE A 73 2.28 6.49 -5.53
CA PHE A 73 3.05 7.47 -4.77
C PHE A 73 2.90 8.92 -5.27
N SER A 74 1.81 9.27 -5.95
CA SER A 74 1.55 10.65 -6.42
C SER A 74 2.68 11.27 -7.26
N GLY A 75 3.36 10.50 -8.08
CA GLY A 75 4.48 10.98 -8.89
C GLY A 75 5.79 11.17 -8.12
N THR A 76 5.81 10.94 -6.81
CA THR A 76 7.01 10.90 -5.98
C THR A 76 7.71 9.53 -6.14
N ASP A 77 9.02 9.47 -6.07
CA ASP A 77 9.70 8.18 -5.99
C ASP A 77 9.41 7.49 -4.64
N ALA A 78 9.48 6.16 -4.63
CA ALA A 78 9.07 5.36 -3.48
C ALA A 78 9.89 5.66 -2.21
N GLU A 79 11.21 5.90 -2.34
CA GLU A 79 12.07 6.19 -1.21
C GLU A 79 11.77 7.57 -0.61
N SER A 80 11.66 8.61 -1.44
CA SER A 80 11.27 9.96 -1.00
C SER A 80 9.88 9.96 -0.35
N TRP A 81 8.94 9.21 -0.90
CA TRP A 81 7.60 9.06 -0.32
C TRP A 81 7.65 8.40 1.07
N CYS A 82 8.47 7.35 1.21
CA CYS A 82 8.70 6.67 2.48
C CYS A 82 9.31 7.63 3.52
N GLN A 83 10.37 8.36 3.17
CA GLN A 83 11.04 9.30 4.07
C GLN A 83 10.10 10.42 4.53
N GLN A 84 9.28 10.98 3.64
CA GLN A 84 8.30 11.99 4.01
C GLN A 84 7.22 11.43 4.94
N THR A 85 6.82 10.16 4.77
CA THR A 85 5.88 9.48 5.66
C THR A 85 6.51 9.28 7.05
N VAL A 86 7.75 8.86 7.12
CA VAL A 86 8.51 8.76 8.39
C VAL A 86 8.56 10.10 9.12
N GLN A 87 8.90 11.20 8.41
CA GLN A 87 8.99 12.54 8.98
C GLN A 87 7.65 13.07 9.52
N ARG A 88 6.53 12.63 8.96
CA ARG A 88 5.17 13.05 9.37
C ARG A 88 4.61 12.19 10.51
N SER A 89 5.28 11.09 10.84
CA SER A 89 4.79 10.09 11.78
C SER A 89 5.54 10.17 13.12
N SER A 90 4.82 9.96 14.22
CA SER A 90 5.42 9.86 15.55
C SER A 90 5.91 8.42 15.77
N LEU A 91 7.08 8.08 15.24
CA LEU A 91 7.65 6.74 15.31
C LEU A 91 8.67 6.62 16.43
N THR A 92 8.82 5.41 16.97
CA THR A 92 9.91 5.07 17.90
C THR A 92 11.20 4.82 17.12
N ASN A 93 12.35 5.10 17.77
CA ASN A 93 13.66 4.84 17.16
C ASN A 93 13.80 3.39 16.71
N GLY A 94 14.39 3.20 15.55
CA GLY A 94 14.57 1.89 14.95
C GLY A 94 13.37 1.37 14.15
N THR A 95 12.22 2.09 14.15
CA THR A 95 11.07 1.67 13.36
C THR A 95 11.40 1.69 11.87
N VAL A 96 11.19 0.56 11.21
CA VAL A 96 11.24 0.42 9.75
C VAL A 96 9.85 0.64 9.18
N VAL A 97 9.78 1.43 8.12
CA VAL A 97 8.56 1.63 7.33
C VAL A 97 8.76 0.99 5.97
N TYR A 98 7.87 0.10 5.59
CA TYR A 98 7.86 -0.54 4.28
C TYR A 98 6.62 -0.08 3.51
N VAL A 99 6.82 0.55 2.37
CA VAL A 99 5.75 1.13 1.55
C VAL A 99 5.63 0.39 0.23
N ILE A 100 4.39 0.13 -0.20
CA ILE A 100 4.07 -0.61 -1.43
C ILE A 100 2.98 0.14 -2.18
N ALA A 101 3.22 0.49 -3.44
CA ALA A 101 2.25 1.05 -4.36
C ALA A 101 1.79 -0.05 -5.34
N TYR A 102 0.56 -0.56 -5.12
CA TYR A 102 0.09 -1.75 -5.83
C TYR A 102 -0.18 -1.52 -7.33
N ASP A 103 -0.63 -0.33 -7.75
CA ASP A 103 -0.85 -0.01 -9.17
C ASP A 103 0.47 0.22 -9.92
N GLN A 104 1.47 0.76 -9.23
CA GLN A 104 2.78 1.05 -9.81
C GLN A 104 3.74 -0.14 -9.70
N ARG A 105 3.44 -1.13 -8.86
CA ARG A 105 4.32 -2.24 -8.52
C ARG A 105 5.70 -1.74 -8.06
N ARG A 106 5.68 -0.73 -7.20
CA ARG A 106 6.86 -0.10 -6.61
C ARG A 106 6.80 -0.21 -5.11
N ASP A 107 7.94 -0.38 -4.53
CA ASP A 107 8.09 -0.45 -3.09
C ASP A 107 9.39 0.21 -2.64
N ALA A 108 9.48 0.54 -1.37
CA ALA A 108 10.68 1.00 -0.72
C ALA A 108 10.60 0.75 0.79
N ALA A 109 11.76 0.72 1.43
CA ALA A 109 11.86 0.69 2.88
C ALA A 109 12.77 1.80 3.37
N CYS A 110 12.36 2.45 4.45
CA CYS A 110 13.13 3.46 5.15
C CYS A 110 12.97 3.27 6.67
N SER A 111 13.68 4.02 7.48
CA SER A 111 13.57 3.89 8.93
C SER A 111 13.61 5.23 9.64
N PHE A 112 13.06 5.27 10.85
CA PHE A 112 13.20 6.39 11.78
C PHE A 112 14.34 6.06 12.77
N ASN A 113 15.47 6.78 12.65
CA ASN A 113 16.66 6.58 13.50
C ASN A 113 17.07 5.10 13.61
N GLY A 114 17.09 4.39 12.49
CA GLY A 114 17.35 2.95 12.40
C GLY A 114 18.26 2.58 11.23
N PRO A 115 18.12 1.37 10.69
CA PRO A 115 18.92 0.89 9.56
C PRO A 115 18.85 1.83 8.36
N SER A 116 19.96 2.02 7.66
CA SER A 116 19.96 2.80 6.40
C SER A 116 19.14 2.10 5.32
N SER A 117 18.64 2.85 4.33
CA SER A 117 17.92 2.28 3.17
C SER A 117 18.77 1.21 2.46
N SER A 118 20.10 1.41 2.36
CA SER A 118 21.00 0.41 1.79
C SER A 118 21.04 -0.90 2.57
N SER A 119 20.93 -0.84 3.90
CA SER A 119 20.87 -2.04 4.76
C SER A 119 19.55 -2.79 4.58
N LEU A 120 18.47 -2.09 4.22
CA LEU A 120 17.13 -2.66 4.02
C LEU A 120 16.94 -3.29 2.62
N GLN A 121 17.84 -3.00 1.68
CA GLN A 121 17.70 -3.45 0.28
C GLN A 121 17.63 -4.98 0.13
N GLY A 122 18.30 -5.74 1.00
CA GLY A 122 18.21 -7.20 1.00
C GLY A 122 16.78 -7.69 1.24
N ALA A 123 16.12 -7.09 2.23
CA ALA A 123 14.73 -7.38 2.58
C ALA A 123 13.75 -6.92 1.48
N VAL A 124 13.96 -5.72 0.91
CA VAL A 124 13.18 -5.21 -0.23
C VAL A 124 13.25 -6.19 -1.40
N ARG A 125 14.45 -6.62 -1.81
CA ARG A 125 14.61 -7.60 -2.89
C ARG A 125 13.98 -8.95 -2.60
N ALA A 126 13.95 -9.38 -1.35
CA ALA A 126 13.26 -10.62 -0.96
C ALA A 126 11.74 -10.50 -1.15
N SER A 127 11.19 -9.33 -0.82
CA SER A 127 9.78 -9.00 -1.05
C SER A 127 9.44 -8.90 -2.55
N GLU A 128 10.25 -8.18 -3.32
CA GLU A 128 10.04 -7.98 -4.77
C GLU A 128 9.87 -9.29 -5.55
N LYS A 129 10.54 -10.36 -5.11
CA LYS A 129 10.36 -11.71 -5.69
C LYS A 129 8.94 -12.25 -5.57
N GLN A 130 8.17 -11.74 -4.63
CA GLN A 130 6.77 -12.11 -4.39
C GLN A 130 5.80 -11.15 -5.11
N LEU A 131 6.24 -9.91 -5.38
CA LEU A 131 5.45 -8.87 -6.03
C LEU A 131 5.43 -9.01 -7.57
N THR A 132 5.41 -10.26 -8.06
CA THR A 132 5.49 -10.56 -9.50
C THR A 132 4.16 -10.57 -10.25
N PRO A 133 2.99 -10.88 -9.65
CA PRO A 133 1.73 -10.89 -10.40
C PRO A 133 1.40 -9.55 -11.07
N ASN A 134 0.77 -9.61 -12.23
CA ASN A 134 0.27 -8.42 -12.94
C ASN A 134 -1.18 -8.67 -13.41
N PRO A 135 -2.20 -8.01 -12.84
CA PRO A 135 -2.09 -7.03 -11.75
C PRO A 135 -1.59 -7.63 -10.42
N LEU A 136 -1.05 -6.79 -9.54
CA LEU A 136 -0.61 -7.21 -8.21
C LEU A 136 -1.82 -7.66 -7.39
N THR A 137 -1.65 -8.72 -6.61
CA THR A 137 -2.72 -9.27 -5.75
C THR A 137 -2.43 -8.99 -4.28
N SER A 138 -3.49 -8.89 -3.47
CA SER A 138 -3.38 -8.72 -2.02
C SER A 138 -2.52 -9.81 -1.37
N SER A 139 -2.68 -11.07 -1.79
CA SER A 139 -1.88 -12.19 -1.28
C SER A 139 -0.40 -12.11 -1.67
N ALA A 140 -0.08 -11.60 -2.86
CA ALA A 140 1.31 -11.36 -3.25
C ALA A 140 1.97 -10.30 -2.35
N VAL A 141 1.23 -9.24 -1.99
CA VAL A 141 1.69 -8.23 -1.04
C VAL A 141 1.92 -8.84 0.35
N ALA A 142 0.99 -9.65 0.85
CA ALA A 142 1.16 -10.31 2.14
C ALA A 142 2.38 -11.25 2.15
N ASN A 143 2.59 -12.02 1.07
CA ASN A 143 3.79 -12.87 0.90
C ASN A 143 5.06 -12.03 0.81
N GLY A 144 5.03 -10.90 0.10
CA GLY A 144 6.14 -9.96 0.00
C GLY A 144 6.53 -9.41 1.37
N VAL A 145 5.56 -8.95 2.15
CA VAL A 145 5.81 -8.46 3.52
C VAL A 145 6.40 -9.55 4.42
N ASN A 146 5.89 -10.78 4.35
CA ASN A 146 6.48 -11.91 5.09
C ASN A 146 7.94 -12.14 4.69
N ALA A 147 8.26 -12.13 3.40
CA ALA A 147 9.63 -12.30 2.91
C ALA A 147 10.53 -11.15 3.38
N PHE A 148 10.04 -9.92 3.36
CA PHE A 148 10.72 -8.74 3.89
C PHE A 148 11.05 -8.91 5.37
N VAL A 149 10.03 -9.21 6.19
CA VAL A 149 10.19 -9.40 7.64
C VAL A 149 11.18 -10.50 7.99
N ASN A 150 11.12 -11.62 7.27
CA ASN A 150 12.00 -12.78 7.53
C ASN A 150 13.45 -12.54 7.12
N THR A 151 13.72 -11.50 6.31
CA THR A 151 15.08 -11.16 5.84
C THR A 151 15.73 -10.08 6.71
N LEU A 152 14.95 -9.34 7.49
CA LEU A 152 15.43 -8.34 8.45
C LEU A 152 16.01 -9.01 9.70
#